data_d40d1d92dba02a56afd78e5ef674027e
#
_entry.id   d40d1d92dba02a56afd78e5ef674027e
#
_cell.length_a   1.000
_cell.length_b   1.000
_cell.length_c   1.000
_cell.angle_alpha   90.00
_cell.angle_beta   90.00
_cell.angle_gamma   90.00
#
_symmetry.space_group_name_H-M   'P 1'
#
loop_
_entity.id
_entity.type
_entity.pdbx_description
1 polymer ?
#
loop_
_entity_poly.entity_id
_entity_poly.type
_entity_poly.pdbx_seq_one_letter_code
_entity_poly.pdbx_strand_id
1 'polypeptide(L)'
;MGYRMLSKTKIQKLRIGSKVCEGDGLYFKKTTPNGGQWSYRYTSTGKAREIGLGSYPVIDQLQARRLRDDHSRLRAQGKDPYLEKRKAEREKRLKQGIRFSDVAEDLIHMLEPQWRNKKSAQAWRHTLAQYAYPVLDQWPIADLELSHIIEVLKPIWNSKSETARRLQQRLARVFNFARAHGFFAGENPADWERSLQYVLPSLQKKPVKHHASMNYPDIPAFFAQLRNYDCLSARALEFTILTAARTNEATMAVRSEVDLDKALWSIPSDRMKTNEPHEVPLSDQALDVLAAVMRAHNQAFIFRGIGKSGYFSNNSMRKFLQVTMGRHPLTVHGFRSTFRVWAAEQTNHDRLAIEFSLAHKALGQSEAAYMRSDLIKKRRMLMQDWADYCFSEIKK
;
A
#
# COMPACT_ATOMS: atom_id res chain seq x y z
N MET A 1 -31.34 7.25 49.31
CA MET A 1 -29.98 7.81 49.15
C MET A 1 -30.10 9.18 48.52
N GLY A 2 -29.70 10.25 49.25
CA GLY A 2 -29.91 11.62 48.80
C GLY A 2 -29.13 11.97 47.55
N TYR A 3 -29.80 12.57 46.58
CA TYR A 3 -29.21 13.10 45.35
C TYR A 3 -28.17 14.17 45.68
N ARG A 4 -26.91 13.91 45.48
CA ARG A 4 -25.85 14.92 45.58
C ARG A 4 -25.87 15.80 44.32
N MET A 5 -26.72 16.84 44.31
CA MET A 5 -26.76 17.78 43.19
C MET A 5 -25.40 18.42 42.91
N LEU A 6 -24.93 18.28 41.69
CA LEU A 6 -23.74 18.98 41.19
C LEU A 6 -24.12 20.41 40.80
N SER A 7 -24.05 21.36 41.76
CA SER A 7 -24.27 22.78 41.48
C SER A 7 -23.15 23.31 40.58
N LYS A 8 -23.43 24.44 39.84
CA LYS A 8 -22.39 25.14 39.03
C LYS A 8 -21.12 25.40 39.83
N THR A 9 -21.23 25.79 41.10
CA THR A 9 -20.09 26.04 41.99
C THR A 9 -19.28 24.75 42.29
N LYS A 10 -19.94 23.61 42.41
CA LYS A 10 -19.26 22.33 42.58
C LYS A 10 -18.55 21.87 41.33
N ILE A 11 -19.17 22.07 40.16
CA ILE A 11 -18.55 21.78 38.87
C ILE A 11 -17.26 22.58 38.66
N GLN A 12 -17.26 23.88 39.03
CA GLN A 12 -16.08 24.74 38.93
C GLN A 12 -14.91 24.25 39.84
N LYS A 13 -15.23 23.76 41.03
CA LYS A 13 -14.23 23.26 41.99
C LYS A 13 -13.70 21.86 41.69
N LEU A 14 -14.26 21.14 40.70
CA LEU A 14 -13.76 19.82 40.35
C LEU A 14 -12.37 19.91 39.69
N ARG A 15 -11.54 18.94 39.99
CA ARG A 15 -10.22 18.76 39.40
C ARG A 15 -10.39 18.28 37.92
N ILE A 16 -9.60 18.81 37.00
CA ILE A 16 -9.58 18.32 35.60
C ILE A 16 -9.21 16.83 35.63
N GLY A 17 -9.95 16.02 34.85
CA GLY A 17 -9.82 14.57 34.81
C GLY A 17 -10.72 13.83 35.79
N SER A 18 -11.28 14.50 36.85
CA SER A 18 -12.19 13.85 37.78
C SER A 18 -13.52 13.47 37.14
N LYS A 19 -14.06 12.30 37.52
CA LYS A 19 -15.36 11.80 37.09
C LYS A 19 -16.24 11.61 38.35
N VAL A 20 -17.38 12.26 38.38
CA VAL A 20 -18.30 12.27 39.54
C VAL A 20 -19.66 11.73 39.14
N CYS A 21 -20.25 10.86 39.95
CA CYS A 21 -21.60 10.37 39.78
C CYS A 21 -22.59 11.35 40.42
N GLU A 22 -23.60 11.77 39.67
CA GLU A 22 -24.67 12.65 40.14
C GLU A 22 -25.88 11.88 40.66
N GLY A 23 -25.98 10.61 40.32
CA GLY A 23 -27.10 9.72 40.67
C GLY A 23 -27.68 9.03 39.43
N ASP A 24 -28.36 7.90 39.63
CA ASP A 24 -29.06 7.12 38.62
C ASP A 24 -28.26 6.85 37.33
N GLY A 25 -26.94 6.65 37.50
CA GLY A 25 -26.05 6.38 36.36
C GLY A 25 -25.62 7.62 35.55
N LEU A 26 -25.97 8.82 35.99
CA LEU A 26 -25.49 10.06 35.36
C LEU A 26 -24.11 10.43 35.93
N TYR A 27 -23.14 10.60 35.02
CA TYR A 27 -21.77 10.97 35.34
C TYR A 27 -21.36 12.28 34.66
N PHE A 28 -20.56 13.06 35.38
CA PHE A 28 -19.89 14.23 34.86
C PHE A 28 -18.37 14.03 34.93
N LYS A 29 -17.67 14.20 33.81
CA LYS A 29 -16.21 14.19 33.71
C LYS A 29 -15.70 15.60 33.39
N LYS A 30 -14.92 16.20 34.28
CA LYS A 30 -14.29 17.51 34.08
C LYS A 30 -13.16 17.36 33.07
N THR A 31 -13.25 18.07 31.94
CA THR A 31 -12.23 17.98 30.85
C THR A 31 -11.45 19.28 30.65
N THR A 32 -12.03 20.43 31.01
CA THR A 32 -11.39 21.74 30.91
C THR A 32 -11.70 22.58 32.16
N PRO A 33 -11.03 23.72 32.41
CA PRO A 33 -11.33 24.56 33.56
C PRO A 33 -12.80 24.97 33.68
N ASN A 34 -13.45 25.24 32.55
CA ASN A 34 -14.86 25.70 32.48
C ASN A 34 -15.83 24.70 31.84
N GLY A 35 -15.34 23.47 31.51
CA GLY A 35 -16.12 22.50 30.77
C GLY A 35 -15.94 21.06 31.22
N GLY A 36 -16.81 20.20 30.73
CA GLY A 36 -16.79 18.77 31.01
C GLY A 36 -17.76 18.01 30.08
N GLN A 37 -17.83 16.72 30.29
CA GLN A 37 -18.70 15.82 29.53
C GLN A 37 -19.67 15.09 30.43
N TRP A 38 -20.93 15.08 30.04
CA TRP A 38 -21.98 14.28 30.63
C TRP A 38 -22.03 12.91 29.98
N SER A 39 -22.23 11.87 30.80
CA SER A 39 -22.42 10.50 30.33
C SER A 39 -23.43 9.75 31.20
N TYR A 40 -24.13 8.80 30.57
CA TYR A 40 -25.02 7.86 31.26
C TYR A 40 -24.41 6.47 31.21
N ARG A 41 -24.23 5.91 32.42
CA ARG A 41 -23.70 4.55 32.61
C ARG A 41 -24.80 3.62 33.11
N TYR A 42 -24.95 2.47 32.46
CA TYR A 42 -25.96 1.46 32.81
C TYR A 42 -25.43 0.05 32.45
N THR A 43 -26.15 -0.97 32.94
CA THR A 43 -25.88 -2.37 32.62
C THR A 43 -26.93 -2.88 31.64
N SER A 44 -26.52 -3.51 30.55
CA SER A 44 -27.38 -4.17 29.58
C SER A 44 -26.82 -5.56 29.30
N THR A 45 -27.65 -6.60 29.42
CA THR A 45 -27.25 -8.01 29.21
C THR A 45 -25.97 -8.41 29.94
N GLY A 46 -25.83 -7.97 31.22
CA GLY A 46 -24.66 -8.26 32.07
C GLY A 46 -23.40 -7.43 31.77
N LYS A 47 -23.41 -6.55 30.77
CA LYS A 47 -22.26 -5.70 30.41
C LYS A 47 -22.53 -4.24 30.79
N ALA A 48 -21.54 -3.59 31.44
CA ALA A 48 -21.58 -2.16 31.67
C ALA A 48 -21.39 -1.39 30.38
N ARG A 49 -22.30 -0.43 30.11
CA ARG A 49 -22.24 0.47 28.95
C ARG A 49 -22.26 1.91 29.40
N GLU A 50 -21.69 2.80 28.57
CA GLU A 50 -21.66 4.23 28.83
C GLU A 50 -22.00 5.00 27.53
N ILE A 51 -22.91 5.96 27.62
CA ILE A 51 -23.34 6.81 26.50
C ILE A 51 -23.01 8.26 26.84
N GLY A 52 -22.30 8.96 25.96
CA GLY A 52 -22.10 10.40 26.05
C GLY A 52 -23.42 11.15 25.80
N LEU A 53 -23.76 12.08 26.71
CA LEU A 53 -24.97 12.91 26.64
C LEU A 53 -24.69 14.32 26.10
N GLY A 54 -23.42 14.74 26.05
CA GLY A 54 -23.00 16.03 25.54
C GLY A 54 -22.03 16.77 26.48
N SER A 55 -21.57 17.92 25.99
CA SER A 55 -20.55 18.71 26.67
C SER A 55 -21.18 19.86 27.46
N TYR A 56 -20.74 20.05 28.72
CA TYR A 56 -21.01 21.23 29.50
C TYR A 56 -20.07 22.37 29.08
N PRO A 57 -20.54 23.64 28.95
CA PRO A 57 -21.85 24.16 29.40
C PRO A 57 -23.00 24.07 28.36
N VAL A 58 -22.74 23.57 27.14
CA VAL A 58 -23.82 23.49 26.09
C VAL A 58 -25.02 22.66 26.55
N ILE A 59 -24.71 21.50 27.19
CA ILE A 59 -25.72 20.70 27.89
C ILE A 59 -25.57 21.01 29.38
N ASP A 60 -26.56 21.70 29.94
CA ASP A 60 -26.59 21.97 31.37
C ASP A 60 -26.99 20.71 32.17
N GLN A 61 -26.97 20.84 33.49
CA GLN A 61 -27.31 19.74 34.38
C GLN A 61 -28.73 19.21 34.20
N LEU A 62 -29.69 20.14 34.02
CA LEU A 62 -31.10 19.79 33.86
C LEU A 62 -31.35 19.04 32.56
N GLN A 63 -30.73 19.53 31.50
CA GLN A 63 -30.75 18.88 30.18
C GLN A 63 -30.10 17.50 30.22
N ALA A 64 -28.96 17.36 30.90
CA ALA A 64 -28.28 16.08 31.06
C ALA A 64 -29.15 15.04 31.82
N ARG A 65 -29.91 15.48 32.81
CA ARG A 65 -30.88 14.62 33.52
C ARG A 65 -32.00 14.18 32.61
N ARG A 66 -32.60 15.11 31.84
CA ARG A 66 -33.67 14.77 30.89
C ARG A 66 -33.17 13.71 29.88
N LEU A 67 -31.99 13.92 29.31
CA LEU A 67 -31.39 12.96 28.36
C LEU A 67 -31.13 11.58 29.02
N ARG A 68 -30.69 11.57 30.28
CA ARG A 68 -30.55 10.34 31.06
C ARG A 68 -31.89 9.64 31.24
N ASP A 69 -32.94 10.40 31.59
CA ASP A 69 -34.28 9.85 31.82
C ASP A 69 -34.88 9.26 30.52
N ASP A 70 -34.66 9.92 29.38
CA ASP A 70 -35.07 9.39 28.08
C ASP A 70 -34.39 8.07 27.76
N HIS A 71 -33.10 7.97 28.00
CA HIS A 71 -32.37 6.70 27.85
C HIS A 71 -32.83 5.65 28.86
N SER A 72 -33.18 6.03 30.07
CA SER A 72 -33.72 5.12 31.08
C SER A 72 -35.10 4.58 30.68
N ARG A 73 -35.96 5.41 30.06
CA ARG A 73 -37.26 4.97 29.50
C ARG A 73 -37.08 3.96 28.37
N LEU A 74 -36.12 4.19 27.46
CA LEU A 74 -35.82 3.21 26.41
C LEU A 74 -35.45 1.84 27.00
N ARG A 75 -34.65 1.84 28.09
CA ARG A 75 -34.32 0.59 28.79
C ARG A 75 -35.55 -0.09 29.40
N ALA A 76 -36.44 0.68 30.01
CA ALA A 76 -37.68 0.14 30.56
C ALA A 76 -38.58 -0.49 29.51
N GLN A 77 -38.44 -0.06 28.24
CA GLN A 77 -39.10 -0.64 27.06
C GLN A 77 -38.36 -1.85 26.47
N GLY A 78 -37.27 -2.33 27.10
CA GLY A 78 -36.46 -3.44 26.60
C GLY A 78 -35.49 -3.09 25.47
N LYS A 79 -35.38 -1.78 25.13
CA LYS A 79 -34.46 -1.29 24.10
C LYS A 79 -33.12 -0.85 24.71
N ASP A 80 -32.00 -1.18 24.05
CA ASP A 80 -30.70 -0.73 24.47
C ASP A 80 -30.41 0.68 23.94
N PRO A 81 -30.30 1.72 24.79
CA PRO A 81 -30.10 3.09 24.36
C PRO A 81 -28.85 3.31 23.50
N TYR A 82 -27.78 2.53 23.71
CA TYR A 82 -26.57 2.58 22.89
C TYR A 82 -26.85 2.11 21.47
N LEU A 83 -27.60 1.04 21.32
CA LEU A 83 -27.98 0.51 19.99
C LEU A 83 -28.94 1.45 19.29
N GLU A 84 -29.94 2.01 20.00
CA GLU A 84 -30.89 2.97 19.45
C GLU A 84 -30.19 4.28 19.01
N LYS A 85 -29.24 4.79 19.79
CA LYS A 85 -28.43 5.93 19.40
C LYS A 85 -27.63 5.66 18.13
N ARG A 86 -26.96 4.50 18.04
CA ARG A 86 -26.23 4.11 16.83
C ARG A 86 -27.15 3.95 15.63
N LYS A 87 -28.37 3.43 15.83
CA LYS A 87 -29.36 3.30 14.76
C LYS A 87 -29.82 4.67 14.27
N ALA A 88 -30.12 5.59 15.19
CA ALA A 88 -30.52 6.97 14.84
C ALA A 88 -29.38 7.75 14.14
N GLU A 89 -28.15 7.63 14.60
CA GLU A 89 -26.97 8.21 13.94
C GLU A 89 -26.75 7.63 12.54
N ARG A 90 -26.95 6.33 12.37
CA ARG A 90 -26.91 5.64 11.07
C ARG A 90 -27.99 6.19 10.13
N GLU A 91 -29.24 6.27 10.59
CA GLU A 91 -30.35 6.82 9.79
C GLU A 91 -30.12 8.30 9.43
N LYS A 92 -29.56 9.09 10.37
CA LYS A 92 -29.22 10.49 10.12
C LYS A 92 -28.12 10.60 9.05
N ARG A 93 -27.08 9.75 9.09
CA ARG A 93 -26.03 9.70 8.09
C ARG A 93 -26.57 9.25 6.72
N LEU A 94 -27.45 8.26 6.69
CA LEU A 94 -28.14 7.84 5.46
C LEU A 94 -28.98 8.97 4.85
N LYS A 95 -29.65 9.78 5.69
CA LYS A 95 -30.42 10.95 5.25
C LYS A 95 -29.56 12.16 4.82
N GLN A 96 -28.32 12.24 5.27
CA GLN A 96 -27.38 13.33 4.94
C GLN A 96 -26.65 13.16 3.61
N GLY A 97 -26.99 12.14 2.81
CA GLY A 97 -26.42 11.97 1.47
C GLY A 97 -24.93 11.68 1.45
N ILE A 98 -24.44 10.77 2.33
CA ILE A 98 -23.04 10.32 2.32
C ILE A 98 -22.67 9.83 0.93
N ARG A 99 -21.60 10.38 0.36
CA ARG A 99 -21.12 10.05 -0.97
C ARG A 99 -20.22 8.83 -0.94
N PHE A 100 -20.10 8.21 -2.09
CA PHE A 100 -19.15 7.10 -2.27
C PHE A 100 -17.70 7.50 -1.96
N SER A 101 -17.29 8.72 -2.36
CA SER A 101 -15.94 9.24 -2.09
C SER A 101 -15.65 9.39 -0.61
N ASP A 102 -16.61 9.82 0.21
CA ASP A 102 -16.42 9.97 1.66
C ASP A 102 -16.10 8.61 2.30
N VAL A 103 -16.88 7.59 1.94
CA VAL A 103 -16.68 6.22 2.44
C VAL A 103 -15.38 5.59 1.92
N ALA A 104 -15.01 5.91 0.67
CA ALA A 104 -13.76 5.43 0.09
C ALA A 104 -12.54 6.03 0.79
N GLU A 105 -12.57 7.33 1.15
CA GLU A 105 -11.49 7.97 1.91
C GLU A 105 -11.38 7.42 3.34
N ASP A 106 -12.50 7.19 4.03
CA ASP A 106 -12.49 6.55 5.35
C ASP A 106 -11.84 5.15 5.28
N LEU A 107 -12.18 4.36 4.26
CA LEU A 107 -11.55 3.06 4.03
C LEU A 107 -10.05 3.20 3.73
N ILE A 108 -9.66 4.16 2.87
CA ILE A 108 -8.26 4.40 2.52
C ILE A 108 -7.47 4.79 3.77
N HIS A 109 -7.98 5.69 4.59
CA HIS A 109 -7.36 6.10 5.86
C HIS A 109 -7.17 4.93 6.82
N MET A 110 -8.16 4.03 6.92
CA MET A 110 -8.05 2.81 7.74
C MET A 110 -6.96 1.85 7.22
N LEU A 111 -6.81 1.75 5.89
CA LEU A 111 -5.87 0.82 5.26
C LEU A 111 -4.45 1.39 5.10
N GLU A 112 -4.30 2.72 5.04
CA GLU A 112 -3.04 3.40 4.74
C GLU A 112 -1.89 2.98 5.67
N PRO A 113 -2.09 2.81 7.00
CA PRO A 113 -1.04 2.32 7.90
C PRO A 113 -0.60 0.87 7.61
N GLN A 114 -1.47 0.06 7.00
CA GLN A 114 -1.20 -1.34 6.66
C GLN A 114 -0.45 -1.48 5.33
N TRP A 115 -0.48 -0.44 4.49
CA TRP A 115 0.20 -0.48 3.20
C TRP A 115 1.66 -0.12 3.32
N ARG A 116 2.51 -1.10 3.01
CA ARG A 116 3.95 -0.91 2.94
C ARG A 116 4.36 0.17 1.93
N ASN A 117 3.73 0.20 0.76
CA ASN A 117 4.01 1.19 -0.26
C ASN A 117 3.08 2.40 -0.11
N LYS A 118 3.61 3.52 0.34
CA LYS A 118 2.90 4.81 0.46
C LYS A 118 2.21 5.25 -0.85
N LYS A 119 2.72 4.80 -2.00
CA LYS A 119 2.07 5.05 -3.30
C LYS A 119 0.78 4.25 -3.50
N SER A 120 0.50 3.24 -2.67
CA SER A 120 -0.74 2.45 -2.77
C SER A 120 -1.97 3.29 -2.49
N ALA A 121 -1.96 4.12 -1.44
CA ALA A 121 -3.04 5.05 -1.13
C ALA A 121 -3.28 6.04 -2.29
N GLN A 122 -2.21 6.62 -2.82
CA GLN A 122 -2.30 7.53 -3.97
C GLN A 122 -2.86 6.84 -5.22
N ALA A 123 -2.46 5.58 -5.48
CA ALA A 123 -2.97 4.80 -6.61
C ALA A 123 -4.47 4.46 -6.45
N TRP A 124 -4.94 4.23 -5.20
CA TRP A 124 -6.35 4.06 -4.92
C TRP A 124 -7.12 5.34 -5.20
N ARG A 125 -6.72 6.47 -4.57
CA ARG A 125 -7.33 7.79 -4.75
C ARG A 125 -7.41 8.17 -6.22
N HIS A 126 -6.28 8.07 -6.93
CA HIS A 126 -6.21 8.41 -8.35
C HIS A 126 -7.17 7.59 -9.20
N THR A 127 -7.22 6.27 -9.00
CA THR A 127 -8.08 5.40 -9.80
C THR A 127 -9.56 5.63 -9.50
N LEU A 128 -9.93 5.80 -8.21
CA LEU A 128 -11.30 6.08 -7.81
C LEU A 128 -11.75 7.46 -8.32
N ALA A 129 -10.90 8.48 -8.18
CA ALA A 129 -11.19 9.84 -8.67
C ALA A 129 -11.34 9.88 -10.20
N GLN A 130 -10.55 9.10 -10.92
CA GLN A 130 -10.59 9.09 -12.37
C GLN A 130 -11.83 8.37 -12.94
N TYR A 131 -12.27 7.28 -12.31
CA TYR A 131 -13.28 6.41 -12.92
C TYR A 131 -14.57 6.29 -12.11
N ALA A 132 -14.52 6.34 -10.77
CA ALA A 132 -15.66 6.05 -9.91
C ALA A 132 -16.40 7.31 -9.45
N TYR A 133 -15.70 8.29 -8.88
CA TYR A 133 -16.33 9.49 -8.32
C TYR A 133 -17.18 10.28 -9.31
N PRO A 134 -16.80 10.47 -10.60
CA PRO A 134 -17.63 11.22 -11.55
C PRO A 134 -19.03 10.64 -11.76
N VAL A 135 -19.18 9.34 -11.54
CA VAL A 135 -20.47 8.63 -11.68
C VAL A 135 -21.13 8.42 -10.33
N LEU A 136 -20.41 7.85 -9.36
CA LEU A 136 -20.99 7.37 -8.11
C LEU A 136 -21.35 8.51 -7.14
N ASP A 137 -20.60 9.63 -7.14
CA ASP A 137 -20.84 10.74 -6.23
C ASP A 137 -22.05 11.62 -6.61
N GLN A 138 -22.70 11.30 -7.72
CA GLN A 138 -23.97 11.95 -8.09
C GLN A 138 -25.13 11.47 -7.22
N TRP A 139 -24.95 10.35 -6.49
CA TRP A 139 -25.96 9.71 -5.68
C TRP A 139 -25.44 9.47 -4.26
N PRO A 140 -26.31 9.46 -3.24
CA PRO A 140 -25.96 8.91 -1.94
C PRO A 140 -25.51 7.46 -2.09
N ILE A 141 -24.51 7.04 -1.32
CA ILE A 141 -24.01 5.66 -1.40
C ILE A 141 -25.11 4.62 -1.12
N ALA A 142 -26.11 4.98 -0.32
CA ALA A 142 -27.26 4.13 0.02
C ALA A 142 -28.14 3.81 -1.20
N ASP A 143 -28.15 4.67 -2.21
CA ASP A 143 -29.01 4.58 -3.40
C ASP A 143 -28.26 4.03 -4.61
N LEU A 144 -26.96 3.66 -4.43
CA LEU A 144 -26.16 3.10 -5.51
C LEU A 144 -26.55 1.66 -5.80
N GLU A 145 -26.74 1.38 -7.09
CA GLU A 145 -27.18 0.09 -7.62
C GLU A 145 -26.14 -0.51 -8.59
N LEU A 146 -26.38 -1.75 -9.01
CA LEU A 146 -25.56 -2.47 -9.99
C LEU A 146 -25.39 -1.68 -11.30
N SER A 147 -26.43 -0.97 -11.75
CA SER A 147 -26.43 -0.11 -12.95
C SER A 147 -25.31 0.93 -12.92
N HIS A 148 -25.11 1.61 -11.79
CA HIS A 148 -24.06 2.62 -11.61
C HIS A 148 -22.66 1.98 -11.64
N ILE A 149 -22.50 0.77 -11.10
CA ILE A 149 -21.21 0.05 -11.15
C ILE A 149 -20.88 -0.38 -12.58
N ILE A 150 -21.88 -0.80 -13.34
CA ILE A 150 -21.72 -1.13 -14.77
C ILE A 150 -21.30 0.12 -15.56
N GLU A 151 -21.92 1.27 -15.30
CA GLU A 151 -21.56 2.54 -15.94
C GLU A 151 -20.09 2.90 -15.71
N VAL A 152 -19.56 2.69 -14.49
CA VAL A 152 -18.14 2.91 -14.17
C VAL A 152 -17.23 1.93 -14.89
N LEU A 153 -17.58 0.64 -14.92
CA LEU A 153 -16.66 -0.42 -15.36
C LEU A 153 -16.71 -0.68 -16.86
N LYS A 154 -17.89 -0.62 -17.50
CA LYS A 154 -18.11 -0.99 -18.90
C LYS A 154 -17.19 -0.26 -19.89
N PRO A 155 -16.93 1.06 -19.76
CA PRO A 155 -16.05 1.79 -20.70
C PRO A 155 -14.61 1.29 -20.73
N ILE A 156 -14.13 0.74 -19.61
CA ILE A 156 -12.75 0.29 -19.44
C ILE A 156 -12.60 -1.23 -19.39
N TRP A 157 -13.70 -1.98 -19.35
CA TRP A 157 -13.71 -3.41 -19.09
C TRP A 157 -12.83 -4.18 -20.07
N ASN A 158 -13.02 -3.99 -21.35
CA ASN A 158 -12.25 -4.67 -22.38
C ASN A 158 -10.97 -3.93 -22.80
N SER A 159 -10.99 -2.60 -22.75
CA SER A 159 -9.86 -1.78 -23.23
C SER A 159 -8.68 -1.73 -22.22
N LYS A 160 -9.00 -1.65 -20.92
CA LYS A 160 -8.05 -1.56 -19.80
C LYS A 160 -8.34 -2.63 -18.76
N SER A 161 -8.40 -3.88 -19.18
CA SER A 161 -8.92 -5.01 -18.38
C SER A 161 -8.28 -5.17 -16.99
N GLU A 162 -6.96 -4.99 -16.85
CA GLU A 162 -6.30 -5.07 -15.55
C GLU A 162 -6.68 -3.88 -14.63
N THR A 163 -6.82 -2.68 -15.19
CA THR A 163 -7.30 -1.51 -14.46
C THR A 163 -8.74 -1.70 -14.01
N ALA A 164 -9.60 -2.20 -14.91
CA ALA A 164 -11.01 -2.48 -14.63
C ALA A 164 -11.16 -3.51 -13.52
N ARG A 165 -10.39 -4.61 -13.56
CA ARG A 165 -10.39 -5.64 -12.52
C ARG A 165 -9.97 -5.09 -11.17
N ARG A 166 -8.89 -4.30 -11.13
CA ARG A 166 -8.45 -3.66 -9.88
C ARG A 166 -9.44 -2.63 -9.36
N LEU A 167 -10.06 -1.87 -10.24
CA LEU A 167 -11.11 -0.93 -9.87
C LEU A 167 -12.32 -1.68 -9.29
N GLN A 168 -12.79 -2.74 -9.94
CA GLN A 168 -13.87 -3.58 -9.44
C GLN A 168 -13.58 -4.08 -8.01
N GLN A 169 -12.38 -4.61 -7.77
CA GLN A 169 -11.98 -5.07 -6.43
C GLN A 169 -11.99 -3.94 -5.38
N ARG A 170 -11.59 -2.72 -5.78
CA ARG A 170 -11.63 -1.55 -4.90
C ARG A 170 -13.08 -1.13 -4.60
N LEU A 171 -13.93 -1.07 -5.62
CA LEU A 171 -15.36 -0.78 -5.46
C LEU A 171 -16.01 -1.79 -4.51
N ALA A 172 -15.79 -3.10 -4.74
CA ALA A 172 -16.31 -4.15 -3.88
C ALA A 172 -15.86 -3.97 -2.42
N ARG A 173 -14.60 -3.58 -2.20
CA ARG A 173 -14.08 -3.34 -0.85
C ARG A 173 -14.70 -2.11 -0.17
N VAL A 174 -14.94 -1.03 -0.93
CA VAL A 174 -15.64 0.16 -0.42
C VAL A 174 -17.08 -0.19 -0.02
N PHE A 175 -17.82 -0.91 -0.85
CA PHE A 175 -19.19 -1.34 -0.52
C PHE A 175 -19.24 -2.30 0.68
N ASN A 176 -18.29 -3.21 0.82
CA ASN A 176 -18.19 -4.07 2.00
C ASN A 176 -17.92 -3.25 3.27
N PHE A 177 -17.04 -2.25 3.18
CA PHE A 177 -16.78 -1.31 4.26
C PHE A 177 -18.05 -0.50 4.59
N ALA A 178 -18.74 0.04 3.57
CA ALA A 178 -19.99 0.77 3.72
C ALA A 178 -21.06 -0.08 4.44
N ARG A 179 -21.20 -1.36 4.07
CA ARG A 179 -22.11 -2.30 4.72
C ARG A 179 -21.78 -2.52 6.19
N ALA A 180 -20.50 -2.78 6.49
CA ALA A 180 -20.03 -3.00 7.85
C ALA A 180 -20.29 -1.78 8.77
N HIS A 181 -20.23 -0.55 8.22
CA HIS A 181 -20.50 0.68 8.94
C HIS A 181 -21.96 1.16 8.85
N GLY A 182 -22.77 0.43 8.09
CA GLY A 182 -24.19 0.71 7.96
C GLY A 182 -24.54 1.89 7.08
N PHE A 183 -23.65 2.28 6.19
CA PHE A 183 -23.89 3.31 5.16
C PHE A 183 -24.62 2.74 3.94
N PHE A 184 -24.58 1.42 3.76
CA PHE A 184 -25.22 0.70 2.67
C PHE A 184 -25.93 -0.54 3.22
N ALA A 185 -27.17 -0.80 2.82
CA ALA A 185 -28.00 -1.88 3.36
C ALA A 185 -28.16 -3.08 2.42
N GLY A 186 -27.94 -2.89 1.12
CA GLY A 186 -28.13 -3.91 0.10
C GLY A 186 -27.00 -4.96 0.00
N GLU A 187 -27.14 -5.87 -0.95
CA GLU A 187 -26.01 -6.69 -1.40
C GLU A 187 -24.97 -5.81 -2.09
N ASN A 188 -23.70 -6.24 -2.07
CA ASN A 188 -22.63 -5.48 -2.68
C ASN A 188 -22.76 -5.47 -4.21
N PRO A 189 -23.09 -4.33 -4.84
CA PRO A 189 -23.34 -4.28 -6.29
C PRO A 189 -22.03 -4.46 -7.11
N ALA A 190 -20.87 -4.31 -6.47
CA ALA A 190 -19.57 -4.50 -7.09
C ALA A 190 -18.98 -5.90 -6.85
N ASP A 191 -19.72 -6.80 -6.19
CA ASP A 191 -19.29 -8.19 -6.00
C ASP A 191 -19.28 -8.94 -7.35
N TRP A 192 -18.13 -9.58 -7.66
CA TRP A 192 -18.01 -10.30 -8.91
C TRP A 192 -18.90 -11.54 -8.95
N GLU A 193 -18.82 -12.39 -7.93
CA GLU A 193 -19.47 -13.70 -7.93
C GLU A 193 -20.99 -13.59 -7.78
N ARG A 194 -21.48 -12.59 -7.04
CA ARG A 194 -22.91 -12.43 -6.76
C ARG A 194 -23.66 -11.57 -7.76
N SER A 195 -22.94 -10.66 -8.45
CA SER A 195 -23.61 -9.63 -9.26
C SER A 195 -22.99 -9.48 -10.64
N LEU A 196 -21.71 -9.10 -10.71
CA LEU A 196 -21.11 -8.61 -11.95
C LEU A 196 -20.85 -9.68 -13.00
N GLN A 197 -20.60 -10.93 -12.62
CA GLN A 197 -20.37 -12.03 -13.56
C GLN A 197 -21.56 -12.31 -14.47
N TYR A 198 -22.77 -11.92 -14.08
CA TYR A 198 -23.99 -12.13 -14.88
C TYR A 198 -24.26 -11.01 -15.89
N VAL A 199 -23.56 -9.89 -15.78
CA VAL A 199 -23.79 -8.66 -16.59
C VAL A 199 -22.56 -8.17 -17.32
N LEU A 200 -21.36 -8.57 -16.89
CA LEU A 200 -20.10 -8.28 -17.57
C LEU A 200 -19.46 -9.57 -18.07
N PRO A 201 -18.93 -9.59 -19.30
CA PRO A 201 -18.23 -10.78 -19.78
C PRO A 201 -17.01 -11.06 -18.90
N SER A 202 -16.69 -12.33 -18.67
CA SER A 202 -15.46 -12.69 -18.00
C SER A 202 -14.28 -12.12 -18.75
N LEU A 203 -13.39 -11.42 -18.04
CA LEU A 203 -12.17 -10.88 -18.65
C LEU A 203 -11.34 -12.08 -19.13
N GLN A 204 -11.24 -12.21 -20.46
CA GLN A 204 -10.32 -13.18 -21.03
C GLN A 204 -8.92 -12.89 -20.52
N LYS A 205 -8.24 -13.93 -20.02
CA LYS A 205 -6.82 -13.83 -19.70
C LYS A 205 -6.09 -13.47 -21.00
N LYS A 206 -5.84 -12.19 -21.21
CA LYS A 206 -4.94 -11.79 -22.28
C LYS A 206 -3.63 -12.54 -22.06
N PRO A 207 -3.01 -13.09 -23.14
CA PRO A 207 -1.68 -13.67 -22.97
C PRO A 207 -0.80 -12.69 -22.23
N VAL A 208 -0.10 -13.20 -21.22
CA VAL A 208 0.77 -12.37 -20.39
C VAL A 208 1.80 -11.74 -21.35
N LYS A 209 1.66 -10.45 -21.60
CA LYS A 209 2.65 -9.71 -22.39
C LYS A 209 3.90 -9.57 -21.51
N HIS A 210 4.85 -10.48 -21.72
CA HIS A 210 6.13 -10.42 -21.03
C HIS A 210 6.81 -9.07 -21.32
N HIS A 211 7.60 -8.60 -20.38
CA HIS A 211 8.45 -7.44 -20.62
C HIS A 211 9.38 -7.74 -21.79
N ALA A 212 9.42 -6.86 -22.76
CA ALA A 212 10.35 -7.01 -23.88
C ALA A 212 11.78 -7.08 -23.32
N SER A 213 12.45 -8.19 -23.62
CA SER A 213 13.80 -8.52 -23.20
C SER A 213 14.72 -8.57 -24.43
N MET A 214 15.99 -8.29 -24.21
CA MET A 214 17.04 -8.51 -25.23
C MET A 214 17.40 -9.98 -25.28
N ASN A 215 17.68 -10.53 -26.44
CA ASN A 215 18.28 -11.86 -26.54
C ASN A 215 19.67 -11.83 -25.93
N TYR A 216 20.04 -12.86 -25.17
CA TYR A 216 21.32 -12.84 -24.48
C TYR A 216 22.53 -12.79 -25.45
N PRO A 217 22.53 -13.37 -26.68
CA PRO A 217 23.66 -13.23 -27.61
C PRO A 217 23.96 -11.77 -28.00
N ASP A 218 22.99 -10.88 -27.91
CA ASP A 218 23.15 -9.46 -28.24
C ASP A 218 23.74 -8.64 -27.06
N ILE A 219 23.88 -9.22 -25.88
CA ILE A 219 24.31 -8.51 -24.67
C ILE A 219 25.74 -8.00 -24.75
N PRO A 220 26.75 -8.77 -25.22
CA PRO A 220 28.11 -8.26 -25.31
C PRO A 220 28.23 -7.01 -26.20
N ALA A 221 27.63 -7.05 -27.39
CA ALA A 221 27.60 -5.90 -28.32
C ALA A 221 26.83 -4.70 -27.71
N PHE A 222 25.75 -4.98 -26.98
CA PHE A 222 25.01 -3.93 -26.27
C PHE A 222 25.88 -3.29 -25.18
N PHE A 223 26.62 -4.05 -24.39
CA PHE A 223 27.53 -3.54 -23.35
C PHE A 223 28.67 -2.70 -23.97
N ALA A 224 29.25 -3.12 -25.08
CA ALA A 224 30.23 -2.33 -25.81
C ALA A 224 29.67 -0.96 -26.21
N GLN A 225 28.42 -0.90 -26.67
CA GLN A 225 27.76 0.38 -26.97
C GLN A 225 27.42 1.18 -25.70
N LEU A 226 26.91 0.52 -24.63
CA LEU A 226 26.52 1.16 -23.38
C LEU A 226 27.73 1.88 -22.72
N ARG A 227 28.91 1.31 -22.81
CA ARG A 227 30.15 1.86 -22.25
C ARG A 227 30.62 3.14 -22.93
N ASN A 228 30.19 3.42 -24.16
CA ASN A 228 30.50 4.66 -24.87
C ASN A 228 29.74 5.88 -24.29
N TYR A 229 28.76 5.66 -23.41
CA TYR A 229 28.03 6.75 -22.78
C TYR A 229 28.60 7.05 -21.38
N ASP A 230 29.17 8.23 -21.22
CA ASP A 230 29.67 8.71 -19.92
C ASP A 230 28.57 9.53 -19.25
N CYS A 231 27.55 8.84 -18.72
CA CYS A 231 26.47 9.47 -17.95
C CYS A 231 25.93 8.52 -16.87
N LEU A 232 25.32 9.13 -15.85
CA LEU A 232 24.78 8.39 -14.71
C LEU A 232 23.69 7.39 -15.10
N SER A 233 22.91 7.67 -16.15
CA SER A 233 21.89 6.76 -16.66
C SER A 233 22.49 5.46 -17.21
N ALA A 234 23.62 5.58 -17.92
CA ALA A 234 24.36 4.42 -18.43
C ALA A 234 24.93 3.59 -17.29
N ARG A 235 25.59 4.23 -16.32
CA ARG A 235 26.16 3.53 -15.14
C ARG A 235 25.09 2.85 -14.31
N ALA A 236 23.93 3.50 -14.09
CA ALA A 236 22.79 2.90 -13.37
C ALA A 236 22.20 1.70 -14.12
N LEU A 237 22.08 1.77 -15.44
CA LEU A 237 21.61 0.68 -16.28
C LEU A 237 22.61 -0.48 -16.27
N GLU A 238 23.90 -0.21 -16.43
CA GLU A 238 24.99 -1.18 -16.36
C GLU A 238 24.97 -1.94 -15.04
N PHE A 239 24.95 -1.22 -13.91
CA PHE A 239 24.85 -1.83 -12.58
C PHE A 239 23.58 -2.67 -12.41
N THR A 240 22.44 -2.19 -12.90
CA THR A 240 21.16 -2.91 -12.82
C THR A 240 21.22 -4.25 -13.58
N ILE A 241 21.88 -4.29 -14.75
CA ILE A 241 22.02 -5.49 -15.56
C ILE A 241 23.01 -6.45 -14.90
N LEU A 242 24.19 -5.97 -14.48
CA LEU A 242 25.24 -6.78 -13.86
C LEU A 242 24.77 -7.44 -12.55
N THR A 243 23.91 -6.78 -11.79
CA THR A 243 23.38 -7.32 -10.53
C THR A 243 22.05 -8.08 -10.71
N ALA A 244 21.48 -8.09 -11.90
CA ALA A 244 20.14 -8.59 -12.18
C ALA A 244 19.06 -8.05 -11.20
N ALA A 245 19.30 -6.89 -10.57
CA ALA A 245 18.42 -6.27 -9.58
C ALA A 245 17.14 -5.70 -10.20
N ARG A 246 16.10 -5.50 -9.38
CA ARG A 246 14.93 -4.74 -9.84
C ARG A 246 15.27 -3.26 -9.94
N THR A 247 14.66 -2.59 -10.92
CA THR A 247 14.91 -1.17 -11.20
C THR A 247 14.88 -0.30 -9.93
N ASN A 248 13.88 -0.48 -9.06
CA ASN A 248 13.78 0.28 -7.80
C ASN A 248 14.89 -0.07 -6.81
N GLU A 249 15.33 -1.31 -6.77
CA GLU A 249 16.40 -1.76 -5.89
C GLU A 249 17.70 -1.03 -6.26
N ALA A 250 18.04 -1.03 -7.54
CA ALA A 250 19.25 -0.36 -8.04
C ALA A 250 19.18 1.17 -7.93
N THR A 251 18.06 1.80 -8.37
CA THR A 251 17.96 3.28 -8.36
C THR A 251 17.96 3.90 -6.98
N MET A 252 17.53 3.16 -5.96
CA MET A 252 17.48 3.60 -4.58
C MET A 252 18.63 3.03 -3.73
N ALA A 253 19.65 2.44 -4.35
CA ALA A 253 20.81 1.90 -3.63
C ALA A 253 21.56 3.02 -2.88
N VAL A 254 21.89 2.75 -1.62
CA VAL A 254 22.65 3.68 -0.76
C VAL A 254 24.02 3.10 -0.44
N ARG A 255 24.99 3.98 -0.19
CA ARG A 255 26.37 3.59 0.09
C ARG A 255 26.51 2.66 1.28
N SER A 256 25.73 2.86 2.31
CA SER A 256 25.77 2.04 3.53
C SER A 256 25.29 0.59 3.32
N GLU A 257 24.69 0.29 2.18
CA GLU A 257 24.27 -1.07 1.81
C GLU A 257 25.42 -1.86 1.13
N VAL A 258 26.51 -1.21 0.71
CA VAL A 258 27.59 -1.82 -0.06
C VAL A 258 28.82 -2.01 0.81
N ASP A 259 29.24 -3.25 0.92
CA ASP A 259 30.54 -3.65 1.49
C ASP A 259 31.48 -3.98 0.33
N LEU A 260 32.38 -3.04 0.02
CA LEU A 260 33.32 -3.18 -1.10
C LEU A 260 34.36 -4.28 -0.83
N ASP A 261 34.79 -4.46 0.43
CA ASP A 261 35.79 -5.46 0.80
C ASP A 261 35.26 -6.89 0.66
N LYS A 262 33.95 -7.06 1.01
CA LYS A 262 33.27 -8.34 0.85
C LYS A 262 32.68 -8.54 -0.54
N ALA A 263 32.73 -7.52 -1.40
CA ALA A 263 32.05 -7.47 -2.69
C ALA A 263 30.56 -7.89 -2.56
N LEU A 264 29.83 -7.18 -1.70
CA LEU A 264 28.46 -7.52 -1.33
C LEU A 264 27.59 -6.27 -1.23
N TRP A 265 26.39 -6.35 -1.81
CA TRP A 265 25.34 -5.35 -1.65
C TRP A 265 24.17 -5.93 -0.87
N SER A 266 23.94 -5.45 0.35
CA SER A 266 22.91 -5.94 1.27
C SER A 266 21.70 -5.02 1.23
N ILE A 267 20.63 -5.48 0.57
CA ILE A 267 19.37 -4.72 0.43
C ILE A 267 18.47 -5.06 1.62
N PRO A 268 18.09 -4.08 2.45
CA PRO A 268 17.25 -4.34 3.62
C PRO A 268 15.81 -4.72 3.23
N SER A 269 15.13 -5.44 4.12
CA SER A 269 13.79 -6.01 3.87
C SER A 269 12.72 -4.99 3.50
N ASP A 270 12.80 -3.78 4.05
CA ASP A 270 11.85 -2.69 3.78
C ASP A 270 11.92 -2.16 2.35
N ARG A 271 13.05 -2.35 1.65
CA ARG A 271 13.24 -2.03 0.24
C ARG A 271 12.89 -3.18 -0.70
N MET A 272 12.79 -4.41 -0.18
CA MET A 272 12.52 -5.59 -0.99
C MET A 272 11.01 -5.83 -1.18
N LYS A 273 10.61 -6.23 -2.39
CA LYS A 273 9.21 -6.62 -2.67
C LYS A 273 8.79 -7.87 -1.88
N THR A 274 9.72 -8.75 -1.58
CA THR A 274 9.50 -10.02 -0.86
C THR A 274 9.39 -9.85 0.65
N ASN A 275 9.76 -8.68 1.19
CA ASN A 275 9.85 -8.40 2.63
C ASN A 275 10.93 -9.19 3.38
N GLU A 276 11.90 -9.70 2.67
CA GLU A 276 13.06 -10.40 3.19
C GLU A 276 14.31 -9.64 2.73
N PRO A 277 15.36 -9.51 3.56
CA PRO A 277 16.60 -8.90 3.13
C PRO A 277 17.22 -9.70 1.98
N HIS A 278 17.97 -9.04 1.12
CA HIS A 278 18.57 -9.69 -0.04
C HIS A 278 20.02 -9.28 -0.19
N GLU A 279 20.90 -10.24 -0.19
CA GLU A 279 22.32 -10.06 -0.45
C GLU A 279 22.60 -10.28 -1.94
N VAL A 280 23.28 -9.34 -2.58
CA VAL A 280 23.67 -9.41 -3.99
C VAL A 280 25.18 -9.46 -4.07
N PRO A 281 25.77 -10.60 -4.47
CA PRO A 281 27.21 -10.66 -4.73
C PRO A 281 27.57 -9.74 -5.90
N LEU A 282 28.60 -8.95 -5.73
CA LEU A 282 29.08 -8.02 -6.74
C LEU A 282 30.22 -8.67 -7.51
N SER A 283 30.14 -8.64 -8.84
CA SER A 283 31.26 -8.97 -9.74
C SER A 283 32.28 -7.84 -9.77
N ASP A 284 33.48 -8.12 -10.27
CA ASP A 284 34.55 -7.13 -10.42
C ASP A 284 34.06 -5.92 -11.23
N GLN A 285 33.37 -6.16 -12.33
CA GLN A 285 32.82 -5.10 -13.19
C GLN A 285 31.73 -4.27 -12.48
N ALA A 286 30.93 -4.90 -11.63
CA ALA A 286 29.94 -4.17 -10.83
C ALA A 286 30.61 -3.29 -9.76
N LEU A 287 31.69 -3.76 -9.16
CA LEU A 287 32.51 -2.98 -8.23
C LEU A 287 33.16 -1.77 -8.93
N ASP A 288 33.68 -1.95 -10.16
CA ASP A 288 34.23 -0.85 -10.96
C ASP A 288 33.21 0.24 -11.23
N VAL A 289 31.98 -0.13 -11.62
CA VAL A 289 30.87 0.80 -11.81
C VAL A 289 30.57 1.57 -10.53
N LEU A 290 30.47 0.86 -9.40
CA LEU A 290 30.21 1.48 -8.09
C LEU A 290 31.35 2.41 -7.70
N ALA A 291 32.60 1.98 -7.83
CA ALA A 291 33.78 2.77 -7.47
C ALA A 291 33.86 4.07 -8.30
N ALA A 292 33.55 4.01 -9.60
CA ALA A 292 33.53 5.18 -10.47
C ALA A 292 32.41 6.17 -10.04
N VAL A 293 31.19 5.69 -9.83
CA VAL A 293 30.06 6.54 -9.43
C VAL A 293 30.25 7.10 -8.03
N MET A 294 30.72 6.30 -7.10
CA MET A 294 30.91 6.70 -5.69
C MET A 294 32.06 7.69 -5.51
N ARG A 295 33.09 7.69 -6.38
CA ARG A 295 34.14 8.70 -6.39
C ARG A 295 33.65 10.07 -6.88
N ALA A 296 32.65 10.09 -7.78
CA ALA A 296 32.13 11.33 -8.35
C ALA A 296 31.36 12.22 -7.36
N HIS A 297 30.87 11.68 -6.26
CA HIS A 297 30.13 12.44 -5.21
C HIS A 297 30.07 11.68 -3.89
N ASN A 298 29.80 12.39 -2.79
CA ASN A 298 29.71 11.79 -1.44
C ASN A 298 28.27 11.86 -0.87
N GLN A 299 27.26 11.56 -1.67
CA GLN A 299 25.87 11.53 -1.22
C GLN A 299 25.43 10.14 -0.80
N ALA A 300 24.35 10.05 0.00
CA ALA A 300 23.85 8.77 0.52
C ALA A 300 23.44 7.81 -0.62
N PHE A 301 22.69 8.29 -1.61
CA PHE A 301 22.31 7.48 -2.78
C PHE A 301 23.48 7.33 -3.74
N ILE A 302 23.77 6.10 -4.18
CA ILE A 302 24.80 5.78 -5.17
C ILE A 302 24.46 6.44 -6.52
N PHE A 303 23.22 6.26 -6.97
CA PHE A 303 22.73 6.92 -8.18
C PHE A 303 21.88 8.12 -7.78
N ARG A 304 22.48 9.31 -7.86
CA ARG A 304 21.86 10.55 -7.44
C ARG A 304 20.79 11.01 -8.43
N GLY A 305 19.59 11.40 -7.90
CA GLY A 305 18.56 12.09 -8.65
C GLY A 305 18.60 13.61 -8.45
N ILE A 306 18.11 14.35 -9.45
CA ILE A 306 17.97 15.82 -9.37
C ILE A 306 16.70 16.24 -8.61
N GLY A 307 15.73 15.33 -8.46
CA GLY A 307 14.45 15.60 -7.80
C GLY A 307 14.52 15.64 -6.28
N LYS A 308 13.44 16.10 -5.63
CA LYS A 308 13.29 16.17 -4.15
C LYS A 308 13.51 14.83 -3.43
N SER A 309 13.36 13.71 -4.12
CA SER A 309 13.58 12.36 -3.57
C SER A 309 15.06 12.03 -3.34
N GLY A 310 15.98 12.74 -4.00
CA GLY A 310 17.43 12.52 -3.92
C GLY A 310 17.93 11.28 -4.67
N TYR A 311 17.09 10.29 -4.98
CA TYR A 311 17.46 9.10 -5.72
C TYR A 311 17.12 9.19 -7.21
N PHE A 312 17.76 8.32 -8.01
CA PHE A 312 17.63 8.30 -9.46
C PHE A 312 16.25 7.78 -9.91
N SER A 313 15.63 8.44 -10.87
CA SER A 313 14.29 8.07 -11.33
C SER A 313 14.34 6.81 -12.21
N ASN A 314 13.45 5.86 -11.94
CA ASN A 314 13.24 4.68 -12.79
C ASN A 314 12.95 5.06 -14.26
N ASN A 315 12.26 6.18 -14.46
CA ASN A 315 11.94 6.67 -15.79
C ASN A 315 13.17 7.16 -16.54
N SER A 316 14.20 7.61 -15.85
CA SER A 316 15.47 8.06 -16.47
C SER A 316 16.20 6.91 -17.15
N MET A 317 16.35 5.75 -16.48
CA MET A 317 16.95 4.57 -17.12
C MET A 317 16.12 4.08 -18.31
N ARG A 318 14.79 4.05 -18.19
CA ARG A 318 13.92 3.65 -19.29
C ARG A 318 14.05 4.60 -20.48
N LYS A 319 14.03 5.92 -20.22
CA LYS A 319 14.18 6.93 -21.28
C LYS A 319 15.55 6.83 -21.94
N PHE A 320 16.61 6.64 -21.17
CA PHE A 320 17.95 6.43 -21.70
C PHE A 320 18.00 5.20 -22.61
N LEU A 321 17.52 4.04 -22.15
CA LEU A 321 17.50 2.80 -22.95
C LEU A 321 16.67 2.95 -24.23
N GLN A 322 15.44 3.45 -24.13
CA GLN A 322 14.50 3.45 -25.24
C GLN A 322 14.70 4.61 -26.22
N VAL A 323 15.07 5.80 -25.71
CA VAL A 323 15.18 7.03 -26.51
C VAL A 323 16.64 7.29 -26.89
N THR A 324 17.55 7.37 -25.92
CA THR A 324 18.95 7.74 -26.18
C THR A 324 19.69 6.63 -26.92
N MET A 325 19.50 5.38 -26.49
CA MET A 325 20.12 4.22 -27.16
C MET A 325 19.25 3.64 -28.30
N GLY A 326 18.03 4.16 -28.52
CA GLY A 326 17.13 3.70 -29.58
C GLY A 326 16.62 2.26 -29.41
N ARG A 327 16.60 1.71 -28.18
CA ARG A 327 16.30 0.30 -27.92
C ARG A 327 14.82 0.05 -27.57
N HIS A 328 13.89 0.76 -28.21
CA HIS A 328 12.47 0.45 -28.08
C HIS A 328 12.14 -0.89 -28.78
N PRO A 329 11.31 -1.79 -28.21
CA PRO A 329 10.49 -1.66 -26.98
C PRO A 329 11.13 -2.24 -25.70
N LEU A 330 12.44 -2.49 -25.68
CA LEU A 330 13.11 -3.10 -24.52
C LEU A 330 12.80 -2.39 -23.21
N THR A 331 12.75 -3.16 -22.16
CA THR A 331 12.54 -2.62 -20.79
C THR A 331 13.72 -2.95 -19.91
N VAL A 332 14.02 -2.08 -18.94
CA VAL A 332 15.08 -2.36 -17.95
C VAL A 332 14.79 -3.67 -17.18
N HIS A 333 13.51 -3.93 -16.89
CA HIS A 333 13.09 -5.18 -16.25
C HIS A 333 13.31 -6.42 -17.13
N GLY A 334 13.25 -6.28 -18.46
CA GLY A 334 13.46 -7.36 -19.43
C GLY A 334 14.87 -7.98 -19.33
N PHE A 335 15.89 -7.23 -18.94
CA PHE A 335 17.22 -7.76 -18.75
C PHE A 335 17.33 -8.84 -17.66
N ARG A 336 16.41 -8.86 -16.69
CA ARG A 336 16.34 -9.97 -15.74
C ARG A 336 15.90 -11.28 -16.40
N SER A 337 15.02 -11.18 -17.39
CA SER A 337 14.64 -12.34 -18.22
C SER A 337 15.82 -12.79 -19.09
N THR A 338 16.55 -11.84 -19.67
CA THR A 338 17.79 -12.12 -20.43
C THR A 338 18.82 -12.88 -19.57
N PHE A 339 19.12 -12.37 -18.37
CA PHE A 339 20.01 -13.04 -17.41
C PHE A 339 19.54 -14.47 -17.10
N ARG A 340 18.24 -14.64 -16.78
CA ARG A 340 17.68 -15.95 -16.43
C ARG A 340 17.78 -16.96 -17.57
N VAL A 341 17.49 -16.53 -18.80
CA VAL A 341 17.59 -17.39 -20.01
C VAL A 341 19.06 -17.75 -20.28
N TRP A 342 19.97 -16.76 -20.27
CA TRP A 342 21.40 -16.99 -20.40
C TRP A 342 21.92 -17.99 -19.39
N ALA A 343 21.63 -17.78 -18.11
CA ALA A 343 22.09 -18.66 -17.04
C ALA A 343 21.57 -20.09 -17.19
N ALA A 344 20.32 -20.27 -17.63
CA ALA A 344 19.73 -21.58 -17.84
C ALA A 344 20.24 -22.31 -19.09
N GLU A 345 20.60 -21.58 -20.15
CA GLU A 345 20.99 -22.17 -21.43
C GLU A 345 22.53 -22.28 -21.63
N GLN A 346 23.27 -21.34 -21.05
CA GLN A 346 24.72 -21.24 -21.30
C GLN A 346 25.57 -21.67 -20.11
N THR A 347 24.96 -22.07 -18.99
CA THR A 347 25.74 -22.43 -17.79
C THR A 347 25.18 -23.68 -17.11
N ASN A 348 26.04 -24.29 -16.27
CA ASN A 348 25.66 -25.40 -15.40
C ASN A 348 25.38 -24.94 -13.96
N HIS A 349 25.12 -23.67 -13.75
CA HIS A 349 24.80 -23.16 -12.41
C HIS A 349 23.50 -23.72 -11.87
N ASP A 350 23.47 -23.88 -10.55
CA ASP A 350 22.32 -24.39 -9.83
C ASP A 350 21.07 -23.50 -10.07
N ARG A 351 19.95 -24.12 -10.44
CA ARG A 351 18.67 -23.40 -10.67
C ARG A 351 18.28 -22.54 -9.47
N LEU A 352 18.50 -23.02 -8.23
CA LEU A 352 18.18 -22.23 -7.05
C LEU A 352 19.08 -21.01 -6.91
N ALA A 353 20.36 -21.14 -7.28
CA ALA A 353 21.27 -19.99 -7.30
C ALA A 353 20.81 -18.92 -8.31
N ILE A 354 20.31 -19.32 -9.47
CA ILE A 354 19.73 -18.42 -10.48
C ILE A 354 18.50 -17.70 -9.93
N GLU A 355 17.54 -18.45 -9.38
CA GLU A 355 16.30 -17.87 -8.85
C GLU A 355 16.54 -16.98 -7.61
N PHE A 356 17.49 -17.36 -6.74
CA PHE A 356 17.88 -16.55 -5.58
C PHE A 356 18.61 -15.27 -6.00
N SER A 357 19.41 -15.30 -7.05
CA SER A 357 20.02 -14.08 -7.61
C SER A 357 18.95 -13.09 -8.12
N LEU A 358 17.82 -13.60 -8.55
CA LEU A 358 16.66 -12.78 -8.94
C LEU A 358 15.74 -12.41 -7.74
N ALA A 359 16.07 -12.79 -6.52
CA ALA A 359 15.19 -12.66 -5.34
C ALA A 359 13.77 -13.18 -5.63
N HIS A 360 13.69 -14.36 -6.25
CA HIS A 360 12.44 -15.08 -6.47
C HIS A 360 12.18 -16.07 -5.33
N LYS A 361 10.91 -16.24 -4.95
CA LYS A 361 10.49 -17.33 -4.06
C LYS A 361 10.43 -18.62 -4.89
N ALA A 362 11.55 -19.30 -4.97
CA ALA A 362 11.72 -20.48 -5.84
C ALA A 362 11.28 -21.79 -5.18
N LEU A 363 11.12 -21.77 -3.85
CA LEU A 363 10.82 -22.95 -3.05
C LEU A 363 9.36 -22.95 -2.60
N GLY A 364 8.75 -24.14 -2.55
CA GLY A 364 7.49 -24.36 -1.85
C GLY A 364 7.62 -24.10 -0.33
N GLN A 365 6.52 -23.93 0.39
CA GLN A 365 6.56 -23.64 1.83
C GLN A 365 7.34 -24.68 2.63
N SER A 366 7.23 -25.96 2.27
CA SER A 366 7.96 -27.06 2.91
C SER A 366 9.46 -27.04 2.60
N GLU A 367 9.88 -26.80 1.36
CA GLU A 367 11.28 -26.71 0.98
C GLU A 367 11.96 -25.48 1.58
N ALA A 368 11.26 -24.35 1.63
CA ALA A 368 11.77 -23.11 2.22
C ALA A 368 12.11 -23.27 3.72
N ALA A 369 11.39 -24.14 4.44
CA ALA A 369 11.65 -24.43 5.85
C ALA A 369 12.99 -25.16 6.08
N TYR A 370 13.47 -25.91 5.09
CA TYR A 370 14.73 -26.68 5.17
C TYR A 370 15.92 -25.94 4.56
N MET A 371 15.70 -25.01 3.64
CA MET A 371 16.76 -24.26 2.99
C MET A 371 17.17 -23.05 3.84
N ARG A 372 18.26 -23.21 4.60
CA ARG A 372 18.81 -22.16 5.47
C ARG A 372 19.96 -21.36 4.82
N SER A 373 20.36 -21.71 3.60
CA SER A 373 21.42 -21.04 2.86
C SER A 373 20.85 -20.28 1.67
N ASP A 374 21.34 -19.07 1.46
CA ASP A 374 21.05 -18.23 0.29
C ASP A 374 21.97 -18.53 -0.90
N LEU A 375 22.81 -19.55 -0.78
CA LEU A 375 23.77 -20.00 -1.79
C LEU A 375 24.76 -18.90 -2.25
N ILE A 376 25.15 -17.99 -1.36
CA ILE A 376 25.96 -16.80 -1.68
C ILE A 376 27.23 -17.14 -2.48
N LYS A 377 27.93 -18.25 -2.14
CA LYS A 377 29.13 -18.66 -2.84
C LYS A 377 28.85 -19.06 -4.29
N LYS A 378 27.80 -19.86 -4.53
CA LYS A 378 27.38 -20.26 -5.89
C LYS A 378 26.89 -19.04 -6.69
N ARG A 379 26.15 -18.15 -6.04
CA ARG A 379 25.66 -16.91 -6.67
C ARG A 379 26.80 -15.97 -7.03
N ARG A 380 27.88 -15.92 -6.24
CA ARG A 380 29.08 -15.13 -6.55
C ARG A 380 29.72 -15.58 -7.86
N MET A 381 29.90 -16.86 -8.06
CA MET A 381 30.43 -17.41 -9.32
C MET A 381 29.50 -17.09 -10.50
N LEU A 382 28.21 -17.35 -10.34
CA LEU A 382 27.21 -17.04 -11.36
C LEU A 382 27.18 -15.55 -11.76
N MET A 383 27.28 -14.63 -10.80
CA MET A 383 27.25 -13.18 -11.10
C MET A 383 28.57 -12.72 -11.74
N GLN A 384 29.70 -13.35 -11.43
CA GLN A 384 30.95 -13.07 -12.11
C GLN A 384 30.91 -13.58 -13.56
N ASP A 385 30.50 -14.83 -13.78
CA ASP A 385 30.37 -15.39 -15.14
C ASP A 385 29.40 -14.55 -16.01
N TRP A 386 28.29 -14.04 -15.42
CA TRP A 386 27.40 -13.13 -16.11
C TRP A 386 28.07 -11.83 -16.51
N ALA A 387 28.84 -11.24 -15.62
CA ALA A 387 29.55 -10.01 -15.89
C ALA A 387 30.63 -10.21 -16.95
N ASP A 388 31.38 -11.29 -16.88
CA ASP A 388 32.40 -11.65 -17.89
C ASP A 388 31.77 -11.87 -19.26
N TYR A 389 30.61 -12.53 -19.30
CA TYR A 389 29.84 -12.66 -20.53
C TYR A 389 29.39 -11.29 -21.08
N CYS A 390 28.84 -10.40 -20.24
CA CYS A 390 28.44 -9.06 -20.67
C CYS A 390 29.61 -8.27 -21.28
N PHE A 391 30.82 -8.48 -20.81
CA PHE A 391 32.03 -7.75 -21.20
C PHE A 391 32.88 -8.48 -22.27
N SER A 392 32.43 -9.61 -22.78
CA SER A 392 33.26 -10.46 -23.66
C SER A 392 33.67 -9.79 -24.98
N GLU A 393 32.92 -8.79 -25.48
CA GLU A 393 33.27 -7.99 -26.69
C GLU A 393 33.96 -6.66 -26.36
N ILE A 394 34.16 -6.33 -25.09
CA ILE A 394 34.85 -5.10 -24.70
C ILE A 394 36.34 -5.41 -24.68
N LYS A 395 37.10 -4.90 -25.68
CA LYS A 395 38.55 -4.99 -25.69
C LYS A 395 39.11 -4.33 -24.44
N LYS A 396 40.00 -5.08 -23.73
CA LYS A 396 40.71 -4.58 -22.56
C LYS A 396 41.61 -3.40 -22.93
#